data_329026a11d7c63a16d986e4a7825f463
#
_entry.id   329026a11d7c63a16d986e4a7825f463
#
_cell.length_a   1.000
_cell.length_b   1.000
_cell.length_c   1.000
_cell.angle_alpha   90.00
_cell.angle_beta   90.00
_cell.angle_gamma   90.00
#
_symmetry.space_group_name_H-M   'P 1'
#
loop_
_entity.id
_entity.type
_entity.pdbx_description
1 polymer ?
#
loop_
_entity_poly.entity_id
_entity_poly.type
_entity_poly.pdbx_seq_one_letter_code
_entity_poly.pdbx_strand_id
1 'polypeptide(L)'
;MSVERAYIDRVIAQLPREATLRAQVAMELQSHIAERVEHGHSVEEALRQLGDPVVLAESYLAAVPLIPASFWRRGAAKVLDTLVYLGVCAPVVLLVVYRYEFVIAVFLGVFLLAIGALYPLLAEYRYGKTLGKHWLGLRVVRESGARISFGQSIVRQLPLALEVFWIDVLFALFTEKNQRAFEILSKTRVVVATENQS
;
A
#
# COMPACT_ATOMS: atom_id res chain seq x y z
N MET A 1 -3.34 -29.16 2.32
CA MET A 1 -2.60 -28.04 2.92
C MET A 1 -2.77 -28.18 4.42
N SER A 2 -1.69 -28.25 5.22
CA SER A 2 -1.83 -28.39 6.68
C SER A 2 -2.47 -27.13 7.27
N VAL A 3 -3.22 -27.28 8.37
CA VAL A 3 -3.89 -26.17 9.08
C VAL A 3 -2.86 -25.13 9.53
N GLU A 4 -1.70 -25.61 9.98
CA GLU A 4 -0.54 -24.80 10.33
C GLU A 4 -0.09 -23.89 9.19
N ARG A 5 0.13 -24.47 7.99
CA ARG A 5 0.57 -23.71 6.81
C ARG A 5 -0.43 -22.66 6.40
N ALA A 6 -1.73 -22.98 6.44
CA ALA A 6 -2.79 -22.02 6.15
C ALA A 6 -2.84 -20.85 7.16
N TYR A 7 -2.48 -21.11 8.43
CA TYR A 7 -2.38 -20.06 9.44
C TYR A 7 -1.17 -19.14 9.19
N ILE A 8 0.01 -19.73 8.98
CA ILE A 8 1.24 -19.00 8.67
C ILE A 8 1.06 -18.13 7.42
N ASP A 9 0.48 -18.68 6.35
CA ASP A 9 0.20 -17.95 5.12
C ASP A 9 -0.72 -16.74 5.35
N ARG A 10 -1.70 -16.84 6.26
CA ARG A 10 -2.58 -15.72 6.64
C ARG A 10 -1.82 -14.63 7.39
N VAL A 11 -0.91 -14.98 8.30
CA VAL A 11 -0.05 -14.00 8.98
C VAL A 11 0.86 -13.30 7.97
N ILE A 12 1.55 -14.06 7.13
CA ILE A 12 2.47 -13.54 6.11
C ILE A 12 1.75 -12.64 5.10
N ALA A 13 0.49 -12.93 4.77
CA ALA A 13 -0.31 -12.11 3.85
C ALA A 13 -0.52 -10.67 4.36
N GLN A 14 -0.51 -10.45 5.67
CA GLN A 14 -0.64 -9.12 6.30
C GLN A 14 0.68 -8.34 6.31
N LEU A 15 1.83 -9.04 6.26
CA LEU A 15 3.14 -8.41 6.29
C LEU A 15 3.46 -7.69 4.96
N PRO A 16 4.30 -6.66 4.99
CA PRO A 16 4.89 -6.08 3.79
C PRO A 16 5.51 -7.16 2.90
N ARG A 17 5.65 -6.89 1.58
CA ARG A 17 6.14 -7.89 0.60
C ARG A 17 7.66 -8.11 0.62
N GLU A 18 8.30 -7.85 1.72
CA GLU A 18 9.72 -8.11 1.90
C GLU A 18 9.98 -9.58 2.10
N ALA A 19 10.78 -10.16 1.21
CA ALA A 19 11.06 -11.60 1.24
C ALA A 19 11.77 -12.00 2.54
N THR A 20 12.71 -11.18 3.01
CA THR A 20 13.49 -11.42 4.23
C THR A 20 12.63 -11.44 5.48
N LEU A 21 11.81 -10.38 5.69
CA LEU A 21 10.91 -10.30 6.85
C LEU A 21 9.89 -11.44 6.85
N ARG A 22 9.31 -11.75 5.70
CA ARG A 22 8.34 -12.84 5.57
C ARG A 22 8.95 -14.20 5.86
N ALA A 23 10.15 -14.46 5.34
CA ALA A 23 10.86 -15.70 5.59
C ALA A 23 11.23 -15.84 7.07
N GLN A 24 11.70 -14.76 7.70
CA GLN A 24 12.05 -14.75 9.12
C GLN A 24 10.82 -15.02 9.99
N VAL A 25 9.71 -14.31 9.79
CA VAL A 25 8.48 -14.52 10.56
C VAL A 25 7.90 -15.92 10.31
N ALA A 26 7.98 -16.43 9.07
CA ALA A 26 7.55 -17.80 8.77
C ALA A 26 8.36 -18.85 9.56
N MET A 27 9.68 -18.74 9.55
CA MET A 27 10.56 -19.67 10.29
C MET A 27 10.32 -19.59 11.80
N GLU A 28 10.17 -18.37 12.33
CA GLU A 28 9.91 -18.16 13.76
C GLU A 28 8.57 -18.79 14.16
N LEU A 29 7.51 -18.57 13.40
CA LEU A 29 6.20 -19.18 13.67
C LEU A 29 6.25 -20.70 13.57
N GLN A 30 6.94 -21.26 12.57
CA GLN A 30 7.11 -22.71 12.45
C GLN A 30 7.84 -23.28 13.68
N SER A 31 8.93 -22.64 14.11
CA SER A 31 9.70 -23.05 15.29
C SER A 31 8.84 -23.01 16.56
N HIS A 32 8.07 -21.92 16.77
CA HIS A 32 7.18 -21.79 17.92
C HIS A 32 6.06 -22.84 17.94
N ILE A 33 5.48 -23.16 16.77
CA ILE A 33 4.44 -24.19 16.69
C ILE A 33 5.06 -25.58 16.95
N ALA A 34 6.22 -25.87 16.36
CA ALA A 34 6.91 -27.14 16.56
C ALA A 34 7.29 -27.39 18.04
N GLU A 35 7.86 -26.37 18.69
CA GLU A 35 8.20 -26.41 20.11
C GLU A 35 6.99 -26.74 21.00
N ARG A 36 5.82 -26.11 20.73
CA ARG A 36 4.59 -26.39 21.48
C ARG A 36 4.07 -27.80 21.26
N VAL A 37 4.17 -28.31 20.04
CA VAL A 37 3.80 -29.68 19.71
C VAL A 37 4.72 -30.69 20.40
N GLU A 38 6.02 -30.43 20.46
CA GLU A 38 6.98 -31.24 21.23
C GLU A 38 6.68 -31.27 22.73
N HIS A 39 6.12 -30.16 23.27
CA HIS A 39 5.65 -30.09 24.66
C HIS A 39 4.29 -30.73 24.90
N GLY A 40 3.71 -31.43 23.90
CA GLY A 40 2.49 -32.22 24.03
C GLY A 40 1.20 -31.52 23.71
N HIS A 41 1.25 -30.29 23.18
CA HIS A 41 0.05 -29.59 22.69
C HIS A 41 -0.34 -30.09 21.30
N SER A 42 -1.64 -30.07 20.98
CA SER A 42 -2.07 -30.28 19.60
C SER A 42 -1.76 -29.04 18.73
N VAL A 43 -1.62 -29.23 17.41
CA VAL A 43 -1.42 -28.13 16.47
C VAL A 43 -2.54 -27.09 16.59
N GLU A 44 -3.78 -27.54 16.70
CA GLU A 44 -4.96 -26.68 16.83
C GLU A 44 -4.91 -25.84 18.11
N GLU A 45 -4.42 -26.41 19.19
CA GLU A 45 -4.28 -25.73 20.48
C GLU A 45 -3.15 -24.70 20.45
N ALA A 46 -2.02 -25.03 19.83
CA ALA A 46 -0.92 -24.10 19.59
C ALA A 46 -1.38 -22.90 18.75
N LEU A 47 -2.13 -23.13 17.67
CA LEU A 47 -2.65 -22.06 16.83
C LEU A 47 -3.70 -21.21 17.54
N ARG A 48 -4.57 -21.80 18.37
CA ARG A 48 -5.54 -21.05 19.18
C ARG A 48 -4.85 -20.14 20.19
N GLN A 49 -3.74 -20.56 20.77
CA GLN A 49 -2.95 -19.73 21.70
C GLN A 49 -2.21 -18.58 21.00
N LEU A 50 -1.83 -18.74 19.73
CA LEU A 50 -1.27 -17.67 18.90
C LEU A 50 -2.30 -16.60 18.54
N GLY A 51 -3.59 -16.93 18.57
CA GLY A 51 -4.69 -16.00 18.39
C GLY A 51 -4.99 -15.65 16.93
N ASP A 52 -5.52 -14.45 16.70
CA ASP A 52 -5.88 -13.99 15.35
C ASP A 52 -4.64 -13.68 14.50
N PRO A 53 -4.52 -14.23 13.29
CA PRO A 53 -3.38 -13.99 12.40
C PRO A 53 -3.13 -12.52 12.07
N VAL A 54 -4.18 -11.68 12.04
CA VAL A 54 -4.05 -10.25 11.75
C VAL A 54 -3.43 -9.53 12.94
N VAL A 55 -3.92 -9.80 14.15
CA VAL A 55 -3.40 -9.21 15.40
C VAL A 55 -1.95 -9.64 15.63
N LEU A 56 -1.64 -10.90 15.37
CA LEU A 56 -0.28 -11.40 15.48
C LEU A 56 0.67 -10.72 14.48
N ALA A 57 0.26 -10.56 13.23
CA ALA A 57 1.07 -9.83 12.24
C ALA A 57 1.28 -8.37 12.65
N GLU A 58 0.28 -7.71 13.22
CA GLU A 58 0.39 -6.33 13.70
C GLU A 58 1.34 -6.22 14.90
N SER A 59 1.41 -7.22 15.79
CA SER A 59 2.37 -7.23 16.90
C SER A 59 3.82 -7.33 16.42
N TYR A 60 4.11 -8.13 15.41
CA TYR A 60 5.43 -8.17 14.77
C TYR A 60 5.81 -6.81 14.16
N LEU A 61 4.85 -6.13 13.56
CA LEU A 61 5.09 -4.83 12.92
C LEU A 61 5.18 -3.68 13.93
N ALA A 62 4.57 -3.79 15.10
CA ALA A 62 4.62 -2.77 16.15
C ALA A 62 6.04 -2.53 16.68
N ALA A 63 6.91 -3.53 16.59
CA ALA A 63 8.32 -3.41 16.97
C ALA A 63 9.17 -2.62 15.93
N VAL A 64 8.65 -2.42 14.71
CA VAL A 64 9.36 -1.70 13.64
C VAL A 64 8.96 -0.23 13.65
N PRO A 65 9.89 0.72 13.91
CA PRO A 65 9.55 2.13 13.92
C PRO A 65 9.13 2.61 12.54
N LEU A 66 7.93 3.17 12.44
CA LEU A 66 7.41 3.76 11.21
C LEU A 66 7.83 5.23 11.13
N ILE A 67 8.75 5.55 10.23
CA ILE A 67 9.21 6.94 9.99
C ILE A 67 8.24 7.62 9.01
N PRO A 68 7.45 8.62 9.45
CA PRO A 68 6.53 9.33 8.57
C PRO A 68 7.28 10.05 7.44
N ALA A 69 6.75 9.95 6.22
CA ALA A 69 7.30 10.69 5.09
C ALA A 69 6.94 12.18 5.21
N SER A 70 7.94 13.07 4.98
CA SER A 70 7.69 14.51 4.97
C SER A 70 6.70 14.90 3.86
N PHE A 71 5.96 15.98 4.08
CA PHE A 71 5.02 16.53 3.11
C PHE A 71 5.66 16.75 1.74
N TRP A 72 6.84 17.40 1.70
CA TRP A 72 7.54 17.72 0.46
C TRP A 72 7.98 16.47 -0.31
N ARG A 73 8.45 15.44 0.38
CA ARG A 73 8.85 14.17 -0.23
C ARG A 73 7.66 13.44 -0.87
N ARG A 74 6.49 13.51 -0.22
CA ARG A 74 5.22 12.99 -0.76
C ARG A 74 4.73 13.80 -1.95
N GLY A 75 4.85 15.14 -1.90
CA GLY A 75 4.58 16.03 -3.01
C GLY A 75 5.45 15.73 -4.23
N ALA A 76 6.76 15.61 -4.02
CA ALA A 76 7.71 15.24 -5.08
C ALA A 76 7.37 13.88 -5.72
N ALA A 77 6.98 12.87 -4.91
CA ALA A 77 6.52 11.58 -5.44
C ALA A 77 5.30 11.74 -6.35
N LYS A 78 4.33 12.58 -5.96
CA LYS A 78 3.14 12.84 -6.76
C LYS A 78 3.47 13.58 -8.06
N VAL A 79 4.39 14.54 -8.03
CA VAL A 79 4.89 15.22 -9.23
C VAL A 79 5.54 14.23 -10.20
N LEU A 80 6.40 13.35 -9.71
CA LEU A 80 7.01 12.29 -10.51
C LEU A 80 5.96 11.36 -11.15
N ASP A 81 4.98 10.90 -10.36
CA ASP A 81 3.87 10.09 -10.89
C ASP A 81 3.10 10.83 -11.99
N THR A 82 2.87 12.14 -11.80
CA THR A 82 2.18 12.98 -12.78
C THR A 82 3.01 13.15 -14.05
N LEU A 83 4.31 13.37 -13.94
CA LEU A 83 5.21 13.48 -15.10
C LEU A 83 5.25 12.18 -15.92
N VAL A 84 5.33 11.02 -15.23
CA VAL A 84 5.25 9.71 -15.90
C VAL A 84 3.91 9.55 -16.62
N TYR A 85 2.81 9.89 -15.97
CA TYR A 85 1.49 9.82 -16.56
C TYR A 85 1.35 10.73 -17.79
N LEU A 86 1.80 11.98 -17.69
CA LEU A 86 1.80 12.92 -18.80
C LEU A 86 2.69 12.44 -19.96
N GLY A 87 3.85 11.86 -19.66
CA GLY A 87 4.74 11.29 -20.68
C GLY A 87 4.09 10.13 -21.45
N VAL A 88 3.27 9.32 -20.79
CA VAL A 88 2.50 8.25 -21.44
C VAL A 88 1.31 8.82 -22.23
N CYS A 89 0.64 9.84 -21.71
CA CYS A 89 -0.54 10.43 -22.34
C CYS A 89 -0.19 11.32 -23.54
N ALA A 90 0.94 12.03 -23.51
CA ALA A 90 1.29 13.02 -24.54
C ALA A 90 1.29 12.49 -25.97
N PRO A 91 1.89 11.33 -26.30
CA PRO A 91 1.86 10.78 -27.66
C PRO A 91 0.43 10.47 -28.13
N VAL A 92 -0.41 9.97 -27.20
CA VAL A 92 -1.81 9.64 -27.50
C VAL A 92 -2.61 10.90 -27.79
N VAL A 93 -2.45 11.93 -26.95
CA VAL A 93 -3.10 13.23 -27.14
C VAL A 93 -2.67 13.88 -28.47
N LEU A 94 -1.38 13.85 -28.79
CA LEU A 94 -0.84 14.37 -30.05
C LEU A 94 -1.44 13.65 -31.25
N LEU A 95 -1.56 12.33 -31.20
CA LEU A 95 -2.16 11.54 -32.27
C LEU A 95 -3.62 11.92 -32.50
N VAL A 96 -4.39 12.09 -31.42
CA VAL A 96 -5.80 12.51 -31.47
C VAL A 96 -5.95 13.91 -32.07
N VAL A 97 -5.15 14.86 -31.61
CA VAL A 97 -5.18 16.25 -32.12
C VAL A 97 -4.81 16.28 -33.60
N TYR A 98 -3.84 15.48 -34.04
CA TYR A 98 -3.41 15.42 -35.44
C TYR A 98 -4.49 14.82 -36.37
N ARG A 99 -5.27 13.84 -35.89
CA ARG A 99 -6.25 13.11 -36.71
C ARG A 99 -7.65 13.70 -36.68
N TYR A 100 -7.96 14.60 -35.76
CA TYR A 100 -9.26 15.29 -35.61
C TYR A 100 -10.50 14.38 -35.57
N GLU A 101 -10.35 13.14 -35.07
CA GLU A 101 -11.47 12.22 -34.96
C GLU A 101 -12.11 12.30 -33.58
N PHE A 102 -13.20 13.07 -33.47
CA PHE A 102 -13.90 13.34 -32.19
C PHE A 102 -14.26 12.09 -31.40
N VAL A 103 -14.78 11.06 -32.04
CA VAL A 103 -15.18 9.82 -31.38
C VAL A 103 -13.97 9.12 -30.74
N ILE A 104 -12.87 8.99 -31.49
CA ILE A 104 -11.62 8.41 -30.99
C ILE A 104 -11.07 9.25 -29.83
N ALA A 105 -11.12 10.57 -29.93
CA ALA A 105 -10.70 11.49 -28.88
C ALA A 105 -11.45 11.25 -27.55
N VAL A 106 -12.77 11.08 -27.61
CA VAL A 106 -13.59 10.79 -26.42
C VAL A 106 -13.22 9.45 -25.81
N PHE A 107 -13.12 8.37 -26.61
CA PHE A 107 -12.76 7.04 -26.10
C PHE A 107 -11.37 7.02 -25.47
N LEU A 108 -10.38 7.64 -26.11
CA LEU A 108 -9.03 7.75 -25.58
C LEU A 108 -8.98 8.61 -24.33
N GLY A 109 -9.71 9.72 -24.28
CA GLY A 109 -9.85 10.55 -23.09
C GLY A 109 -10.37 9.77 -21.88
N VAL A 110 -11.47 9.04 -22.06
CA VAL A 110 -12.04 8.17 -21.01
C VAL A 110 -11.05 7.08 -20.60
N PHE A 111 -10.35 6.47 -21.55
CA PHE A 111 -9.34 5.45 -21.28
C PHE A 111 -8.16 6.00 -20.48
N LEU A 112 -7.65 7.17 -20.84
CA LEU A 112 -6.56 7.83 -20.09
C LEU A 112 -7.00 8.21 -18.68
N LEU A 113 -8.20 8.76 -18.50
CA LEU A 113 -8.75 9.04 -17.17
C LEU A 113 -8.85 7.77 -16.32
N ALA A 114 -9.34 6.68 -16.92
CA ALA A 114 -9.43 5.40 -16.23
C ALA A 114 -8.03 4.88 -15.79
N ILE A 115 -7.03 4.97 -16.65
CA ILE A 115 -5.64 4.61 -16.30
C ILE A 115 -5.13 5.51 -15.16
N GLY A 116 -5.33 6.82 -15.25
CA GLY A 116 -4.91 7.78 -14.23
C GLY A 116 -5.50 7.51 -12.85
N ALA A 117 -6.73 7.00 -12.78
CA ALA A 117 -7.41 6.64 -11.55
C ALA A 117 -7.03 5.22 -11.06
N LEU A 118 -7.00 4.24 -11.97
CA LEU A 118 -6.78 2.83 -11.63
C LEU A 118 -5.31 2.52 -11.31
N TYR A 119 -4.37 3.17 -12.00
CA TYR A 119 -2.95 2.94 -11.77
C TYR A 119 -2.53 3.16 -10.31
N PRO A 120 -2.75 4.35 -9.69
CA PRO A 120 -2.33 4.56 -8.31
C PRO A 120 -3.10 3.67 -7.33
N LEU A 121 -4.37 3.37 -7.59
CA LEU A 121 -5.19 2.48 -6.78
C LEU A 121 -4.60 1.06 -6.76
N LEU A 122 -4.36 0.48 -7.93
CA LEU A 122 -3.84 -0.88 -8.04
C LEU A 122 -2.37 -0.99 -7.59
N ALA A 123 -1.54 0.03 -7.89
CA ALA A 123 -0.15 0.07 -7.48
C ALA A 123 -0.02 0.16 -5.95
N GLU A 124 -0.80 1.01 -5.28
CA GLU A 124 -0.82 1.08 -3.82
C GLU A 124 -1.37 -0.21 -3.19
N TYR A 125 -2.47 -0.76 -3.70
CA TYR A 125 -3.01 -2.03 -3.21
C TYR A 125 -2.03 -3.19 -3.39
N ARG A 126 -1.42 -3.32 -4.58
CA ARG A 126 -0.57 -4.46 -4.92
C ARG A 126 0.83 -4.37 -4.32
N TYR A 127 1.45 -3.19 -4.37
CA TYR A 127 2.85 -2.98 -4.02
C TYR A 127 3.05 -2.04 -2.81
N GLY A 128 2.01 -1.35 -2.36
CA GLY A 128 2.11 -0.31 -1.33
C GLY A 128 2.77 0.98 -1.82
N LYS A 129 3.07 1.09 -3.11
CA LYS A 129 3.80 2.24 -3.66
C LYS A 129 3.49 2.43 -5.15
N THR A 130 3.47 3.68 -5.60
CA THR A 130 3.49 4.07 -7.03
C THR A 130 4.94 4.19 -7.51
N LEU A 131 5.17 4.43 -8.80
CA LEU A 131 6.53 4.63 -9.35
C LEU A 131 7.24 5.82 -8.70
N GLY A 132 6.58 6.97 -8.57
CA GLY A 132 7.17 8.14 -7.92
C GLY A 132 7.48 7.90 -6.44
N LYS A 133 6.62 7.19 -5.73
CA LYS A 133 6.89 6.76 -4.35
C LYS A 133 8.05 5.76 -4.28
N HIS A 134 8.14 4.84 -5.24
CA HIS A 134 9.23 3.88 -5.31
C HIS A 134 10.58 4.58 -5.44
N TRP A 135 10.72 5.51 -6.39
CA TRP A 135 11.97 6.27 -6.61
C TRP A 135 12.38 7.12 -5.41
N LEU A 136 11.43 7.57 -4.62
CA LEU A 136 11.71 8.33 -3.40
C LEU A 136 11.76 7.47 -2.13
N GLY A 137 11.77 6.15 -2.24
CA GLY A 137 11.80 5.25 -1.09
C GLY A 137 10.60 5.44 -0.15
N LEU A 138 9.39 5.64 -0.70
CA LEU A 138 8.17 5.82 0.07
C LEU A 138 7.26 4.61 -0.06
N ARG A 139 6.53 4.30 1.02
CA ARG A 139 5.55 3.22 1.06
C ARG A 139 4.28 3.66 1.77
N VAL A 140 3.15 3.14 1.32
CA VAL A 140 1.84 3.28 1.97
C VAL A 140 1.59 2.05 2.82
N VAL A 141 1.29 2.27 4.09
CA VAL A 141 0.98 1.21 5.05
C VAL A 141 -0.25 1.60 5.88
N ARG A 142 -0.84 0.65 6.58
CA ARG A 142 -1.79 0.93 7.66
C ARG A 142 -1.08 1.63 8.82
N GLU A 143 -1.84 2.20 9.73
CA GLU A 143 -1.27 2.76 10.99
C GLU A 143 -0.50 1.73 11.80
N SER A 144 -0.90 0.46 11.74
CA SER A 144 -0.20 -0.69 12.33
C SER A 144 1.08 -1.12 11.59
N GLY A 145 1.41 -0.52 10.44
CA GLY A 145 2.52 -0.97 9.58
C GLY A 145 2.15 -2.07 8.58
N ALA A 146 0.98 -2.68 8.72
CA ALA A 146 0.50 -3.73 7.83
C ALA A 146 0.18 -3.20 6.42
N ARG A 147 0.02 -4.13 5.48
CA ARG A 147 -0.40 -3.80 4.11
C ARG A 147 -1.79 -3.19 4.08
N ILE A 148 -1.98 -2.23 3.18
CA ILE A 148 -3.31 -1.65 2.95
C ILE A 148 -4.23 -2.65 2.25
N SER A 149 -5.51 -2.61 2.60
CA SER A 149 -6.56 -3.37 1.91
C SER A 149 -7.00 -2.67 0.63
N PHE A 150 -7.70 -3.40 -0.24
CA PHE A 150 -8.27 -2.83 -1.47
C PHE A 150 -9.25 -1.67 -1.16
N GLY A 151 -10.13 -1.85 -0.15
CA GLY A 151 -11.05 -0.79 0.28
C GLY A 151 -10.33 0.47 0.77
N GLN A 152 -9.24 0.32 1.51
CA GLN A 152 -8.42 1.45 1.94
C GLN A 152 -7.77 2.18 0.75
N SER A 153 -7.32 1.42 -0.27
CA SER A 153 -6.79 2.02 -1.49
C SER A 153 -7.85 2.82 -2.25
N ILE A 154 -9.10 2.34 -2.31
CA ILE A 154 -10.23 3.08 -2.90
C ILE A 154 -10.46 4.38 -2.15
N VAL A 155 -10.62 4.33 -0.81
CA VAL A 155 -10.89 5.52 0.01
C VAL A 155 -9.80 6.58 -0.18
N ARG A 156 -8.55 6.18 -0.34
CA ARG A 156 -7.42 7.10 -0.59
C ARG A 156 -7.51 7.82 -1.94
N GLN A 157 -8.18 7.24 -2.93
CA GLN A 157 -8.35 7.85 -4.26
C GLN A 157 -9.64 8.68 -4.39
N LEU A 158 -10.56 8.58 -3.42
CA LEU A 158 -11.81 9.36 -3.42
C LEU A 158 -11.61 10.87 -3.56
N PRO A 159 -10.60 11.54 -2.94
CA PRO A 159 -10.41 12.97 -3.11
C PRO A 159 -10.22 13.39 -4.57
N LEU A 160 -9.58 12.55 -5.38
CA LEU A 160 -9.39 12.81 -6.80
C LEU A 160 -10.71 12.65 -7.56
N ALA A 161 -11.51 11.63 -7.23
CA ALA A 161 -12.80 11.36 -7.85
C ALA A 161 -13.87 12.40 -7.46
N LEU A 162 -13.78 12.96 -6.25
CA LEU A 162 -14.70 13.98 -5.74
C LEU A 162 -14.24 15.42 -6.03
N GLU A 163 -13.13 15.59 -6.76
CA GLU A 163 -12.51 16.90 -7.08
C GLU A 163 -12.12 17.74 -5.85
N VAL A 164 -12.08 17.12 -4.66
CA VAL A 164 -11.68 17.77 -3.41
C VAL A 164 -10.20 17.59 -3.08
N PHE A 165 -9.41 17.15 -4.06
CA PHE A 165 -7.99 16.82 -3.89
C PHE A 165 -7.18 17.94 -3.25
N TRP A 166 -7.39 19.20 -3.64
CA TRP A 166 -6.67 20.34 -3.09
C TRP A 166 -7.00 20.58 -1.62
N ILE A 167 -8.25 20.39 -1.22
CA ILE A 167 -8.68 20.52 0.18
C ILE A 167 -8.02 19.41 1.01
N ASP A 168 -8.00 18.18 0.51
CA ASP A 168 -7.37 17.03 1.17
C ASP A 168 -5.85 17.24 1.34
N VAL A 169 -5.19 17.83 0.35
CA VAL A 169 -3.75 18.18 0.42
C VAL A 169 -3.50 19.29 1.42
N LEU A 170 -4.30 20.36 1.40
CA LEU A 170 -4.18 21.47 2.35
C LEU A 170 -4.39 21.01 3.78
N PHE A 171 -5.33 20.08 4.00
CA PHE A 171 -5.57 19.51 5.32
C PHE A 171 -4.30 18.90 5.95
N ALA A 172 -3.43 18.32 5.13
CA ALA A 172 -2.18 17.74 5.61
C ALA A 172 -1.20 18.77 6.22
N LEU A 173 -1.33 20.06 5.88
CA LEU A 173 -0.50 21.13 6.46
C LEU A 173 -0.91 21.47 7.90
N PHE A 174 -2.15 21.15 8.27
CA PHE A 174 -2.71 21.45 9.60
C PHE A 174 -2.67 20.26 10.55
N THR A 175 -2.27 19.07 10.09
CA THR A 175 -2.16 17.88 10.92
C THR A 175 -0.74 17.69 11.44
N GLU A 176 -0.58 17.35 12.74
CA GLU A 176 0.73 17.11 13.36
C GLU A 176 1.57 16.06 12.65
N LYS A 177 0.93 15.04 12.06
CA LYS A 177 1.58 13.94 11.33
C LYS A 177 1.64 14.18 9.82
N ASN A 178 1.31 15.38 9.33
CA ASN A 178 1.21 15.70 7.90
C ASN A 178 0.34 14.70 7.11
N GLN A 179 -0.71 14.16 7.73
CA GLN A 179 -1.63 13.21 7.09
C GLN A 179 -2.77 13.95 6.41
N ARG A 180 -3.15 13.50 5.21
CA ARG A 180 -4.33 14.00 4.52
C ARG A 180 -5.60 13.47 5.19
N ALA A 181 -6.73 14.17 5.05
CA ALA A 181 -8.00 13.78 5.66
C ALA A 181 -8.41 12.34 5.29
N PHE A 182 -8.29 11.97 4.01
CA PHE A 182 -8.61 10.63 3.54
C PHE A 182 -7.57 9.57 3.92
N GLU A 183 -6.35 9.95 4.29
CA GLU A 183 -5.39 9.05 4.92
C GLU A 183 -5.81 8.69 6.35
N ILE A 184 -6.30 9.66 7.09
CA ILE A 184 -6.86 9.45 8.44
C ILE A 184 -8.12 8.59 8.35
N LEU A 185 -9.05 8.91 7.45
CA LEU A 185 -10.29 8.17 7.23
C LEU A 185 -10.02 6.70 6.87
N SER A 186 -9.01 6.44 6.05
CA SER A 186 -8.61 5.09 5.66
C SER A 186 -7.68 4.38 6.66
N LYS A 187 -7.31 5.04 7.78
CA LYS A 187 -6.35 4.54 8.79
C LYS A 187 -5.03 4.10 8.14
N THR A 188 -4.50 4.95 7.26
CA THR A 188 -3.25 4.68 6.53
C THR A 188 -2.29 5.84 6.66
N ARG A 189 -1.01 5.56 6.42
CA ARG A 189 0.05 6.58 6.38
C ARG A 189 1.07 6.30 5.30
N VAL A 190 1.79 7.34 4.88
CA VAL A 190 2.95 7.21 4.00
C VAL A 190 4.20 7.27 4.85
N VAL A 191 5.04 6.25 4.74
CA VAL A 191 6.29 6.11 5.50
C VAL A 191 7.48 6.04 4.56
N VAL A 192 8.65 6.36 5.11
CA VAL A 192 9.93 6.11 4.42
C VAL A 192 10.20 4.61 4.52
N ALA A 193 10.45 3.95 3.38
CA ALA A 193 10.94 2.59 3.38
C ALA A 193 12.38 2.59 3.92
N THR A 194 12.64 1.83 4.98
CA THR A 194 14.00 1.63 5.50
C THR A 194 14.79 0.80 4.48
N GLU A 195 16.11 0.99 4.40
CA GLU A 195 16.98 0.35 3.39
C GLU A 195 16.93 -1.20 3.39
N ASN A 196 16.51 -1.80 4.50
CA ASN A 196 16.22 -3.24 4.57
C ASN A 196 14.90 -3.65 3.90
N GLN A 197 14.23 -2.74 3.18
CA GLN A 197 12.87 -2.90 2.64
C GLN A 197 12.82 -2.68 1.11
N SER A 198 13.96 -2.66 0.44
CA SER A 198 14.04 -2.54 -1.04
C SER A 198 14.12 -3.89 -1.74
#